data_c01319afb2a50dcaf25f049e320271b4
#
_entry.id   c01319afb2a50dcaf25f049e320271b4
#
_cell.length_a   1.000
_cell.length_b   1.000
_cell.length_c   1.000
_cell.angle_alpha   90.00
_cell.angle_beta   90.00
_cell.angle_gamma   90.00
#
_symmetry.space_group_name_H-M   'P 1'
#
loop_
_entity.id
_entity.type
_entity.pdbx_description
1 polymer ?
#
loop_
_entity_poly.entity_id
_entity_poly.type
_entity_poly.pdbx_seq_one_letter_code
_entity_poly.pdbx_strand_id
1 'polypeptide(L)'
;MKKIDFTAILFGLLLSAIAAYFMLRPTPSQSAPASSIPTVQIGNLIWDQTEMTIGDVKGFATTGFISAAEKKGGGLNYEGGFVQKPGWTWKTPYGVAAVDLEPAVHLNQKEAESICRYYGKRLPTDAEWTSAAFLEQRANPPAGYVKGQRYPFPGGSTPAVSHCLSGCGDYKGVAPAGALNRGTGHVITKTTKPGVNGMYDMGGNVWEWTATERNGGYMTRGASWWYGPERQQESDLESKPEDIAVVYIGFRCVADAVKQ
;
A
#
# COMPACT_ATOMS: atom_id res chain seq x y z
N MET A 1 -57.27 -19.46 47.83
CA MET A 1 -56.85 -19.33 46.42
C MET A 1 -56.23 -17.95 46.23
N LYS A 2 -54.89 -17.87 46.02
CA LYS A 2 -54.20 -16.60 45.73
C LYS A 2 -54.48 -16.19 44.27
N LYS A 3 -55.05 -15.02 44.06
CA LYS A 3 -55.24 -14.44 42.70
C LYS A 3 -53.81 -14.12 42.17
N ILE A 4 -53.46 -14.71 41.02
CA ILE A 4 -52.25 -14.41 40.29
C ILE A 4 -52.49 -13.08 39.57
N ASP A 5 -51.63 -12.13 39.85
CA ASP A 5 -51.72 -10.76 39.26
C ASP A 5 -51.18 -10.80 37.85
N PHE A 6 -52.07 -10.91 36.86
CA PHE A 6 -51.76 -10.99 35.43
C PHE A 6 -51.06 -9.72 34.90
N THR A 7 -51.17 -8.58 35.58
CA THR A 7 -50.54 -7.30 35.22
C THR A 7 -49.02 -7.36 35.39
N ALA A 8 -48.51 -8.04 36.44
CA ALA A 8 -47.07 -8.15 36.68
C ALA A 8 -46.36 -9.02 35.63
N ILE A 9 -47.06 -10.06 35.13
CA ILE A 9 -46.50 -10.98 34.09
C ILE A 9 -46.42 -10.24 32.73
N LEU A 10 -47.39 -9.42 32.38
CA LEU A 10 -47.35 -8.65 31.12
C LEU A 10 -46.22 -7.63 31.08
N PHE A 11 -45.98 -6.92 32.22
CA PHE A 11 -44.89 -5.95 32.34
C PHE A 11 -43.50 -6.60 32.26
N GLY A 12 -43.32 -7.79 32.85
CA GLY A 12 -42.06 -8.55 32.77
C GLY A 12 -41.73 -9.04 31.37
N LEU A 13 -42.72 -9.48 30.61
CA LEU A 13 -42.56 -9.90 29.21
C LEU A 13 -42.29 -8.74 28.27
N LEU A 14 -42.84 -7.56 28.50
CA LEU A 14 -42.59 -6.36 27.69
C LEU A 14 -41.17 -5.84 27.91
N LEU A 15 -40.67 -5.83 29.16
CA LEU A 15 -39.29 -5.41 29.47
C LEU A 15 -38.25 -6.36 28.91
N SER A 16 -38.50 -7.69 28.93
CA SER A 16 -37.60 -8.67 28.34
C SER A 16 -37.57 -8.58 26.79
N ALA A 17 -38.69 -8.28 26.14
CA ALA A 17 -38.74 -8.09 24.68
C ALA A 17 -38.01 -6.81 24.24
N ILE A 18 -38.10 -5.73 25.01
CA ILE A 18 -37.37 -4.47 24.74
C ILE A 18 -35.87 -4.69 24.93
N ALA A 19 -35.42 -5.39 25.96
CA ALA A 19 -34.02 -5.70 26.19
C ALA A 19 -33.44 -6.59 25.08
N ALA A 20 -34.18 -7.60 24.64
CA ALA A 20 -33.78 -8.45 23.50
C ALA A 20 -33.73 -7.67 22.17
N TYR A 21 -34.63 -6.71 21.95
CA TYR A 21 -34.60 -5.85 20.75
C TYR A 21 -33.38 -4.93 20.71
N PHE A 22 -32.92 -4.42 21.86
CA PHE A 22 -31.69 -3.61 21.93
C PHE A 22 -30.42 -4.47 21.80
N MET A 23 -30.44 -5.73 22.23
CA MET A 23 -29.29 -6.64 22.08
C MET A 23 -29.14 -7.19 20.65
N LEU A 24 -30.22 -7.17 19.86
CA LEU A 24 -30.23 -7.63 18.46
C LEU A 24 -30.02 -6.52 17.44
N ARG A 25 -29.88 -5.26 17.87
CA ARG A 25 -29.46 -4.21 16.93
C ARG A 25 -28.03 -4.47 16.50
N PRO A 26 -27.75 -4.66 15.20
CA PRO A 26 -26.36 -4.67 14.75
C PRO A 26 -25.73 -3.35 15.17
N THR A 27 -24.63 -3.41 15.89
CA THR A 27 -23.79 -2.23 16.14
C THR A 27 -23.53 -1.57 14.79
N PRO A 28 -23.68 -0.23 14.67
CA PRO A 28 -23.30 0.44 13.43
C PRO A 28 -21.89 0.00 13.07
N SER A 29 -21.70 -0.54 11.87
CA SER A 29 -20.36 -0.90 11.42
C SER A 29 -19.55 0.39 11.46
N GLN A 30 -18.54 0.42 12.31
CA GLN A 30 -17.64 1.55 12.37
C GLN A 30 -17.02 1.66 11.00
N SER A 31 -17.26 2.78 10.30
CA SER A 31 -16.64 3.01 9.00
C SER A 31 -15.13 2.92 9.13
N ALA A 32 -14.48 2.29 8.17
CA ALA A 32 -13.03 2.25 8.14
C ALA A 32 -12.46 3.68 8.21
N PRO A 33 -11.36 3.90 8.92
CA PRO A 33 -10.74 5.22 8.98
C PRO A 33 -10.28 5.64 7.57
N ALA A 34 -10.29 6.93 7.30
CA ALA A 34 -9.79 7.45 6.03
C ALA A 34 -8.26 7.48 6.04
N SER A 35 -7.65 7.01 4.96
CA SER A 35 -6.23 7.24 4.67
C SER A 35 -6.02 8.70 4.24
N SER A 36 -4.84 9.25 4.51
CA SER A 36 -4.45 10.59 4.05
C SER A 36 -4.07 10.64 2.57
N ILE A 37 -3.86 9.49 1.93
CA ILE A 37 -3.43 9.39 0.54
C ILE A 37 -4.57 9.78 -0.41
N PRO A 38 -4.36 10.74 -1.34
CA PRO A 38 -5.33 11.03 -2.37
C PRO A 38 -5.62 9.81 -3.23
N THR A 39 -6.85 9.70 -3.71
CA THR A 39 -7.28 8.57 -4.54
C THR A 39 -7.61 9.00 -5.96
N VAL A 40 -7.51 8.05 -6.88
CA VAL A 40 -7.95 8.19 -8.27
C VAL A 40 -8.78 6.98 -8.67
N GLN A 41 -9.86 7.22 -9.41
CA GLN A 41 -10.66 6.12 -9.96
C GLN A 41 -10.11 5.71 -11.31
N ILE A 42 -9.82 4.41 -11.47
CA ILE A 42 -9.39 3.77 -12.71
C ILE A 42 -10.32 2.58 -12.97
N GLY A 43 -11.17 2.68 -13.97
CA GLY A 43 -12.22 1.69 -14.20
C GLY A 43 -13.19 1.61 -13.02
N ASN A 44 -13.36 0.41 -12.48
CA ASN A 44 -14.21 0.12 -11.33
C ASN A 44 -13.45 0.07 -10.00
N LEU A 45 -12.22 0.58 -9.97
CA LEU A 45 -11.36 0.57 -8.78
C LEU A 45 -10.99 2.00 -8.36
N ILE A 46 -10.91 2.21 -7.04
CA ILE A 46 -10.40 3.42 -6.41
C ILE A 46 -9.01 3.12 -5.88
N TRP A 47 -8.00 3.77 -6.44
CA TRP A 47 -6.60 3.55 -6.17
C TRP A 47 -6.02 4.62 -5.26
N ASP A 48 -5.14 4.23 -4.34
CA ASP A 48 -4.21 5.16 -3.73
C ASP A 48 -3.28 5.72 -4.81
N GLN A 49 -3.21 7.04 -4.92
CA GLN A 49 -2.45 7.70 -5.98
C GLN A 49 -0.93 7.54 -5.83
N THR A 50 -0.48 7.27 -4.60
CA THR A 50 0.92 6.99 -4.24
C THR A 50 1.05 5.66 -3.51
N GLU A 51 2.27 5.26 -3.20
CA GLU A 51 2.52 4.20 -2.21
C GLU A 51 1.96 4.58 -0.84
N MET A 52 1.70 3.58 0.00
CA MET A 52 1.35 3.75 1.41
C MET A 52 2.46 4.50 2.14
N THR A 53 2.08 5.52 2.89
CA THR A 53 3.03 6.39 3.59
C THR A 53 3.31 5.93 5.02
N ILE A 54 4.45 6.34 5.56
CA ILE A 54 4.76 6.14 6.98
C ILE A 54 3.71 6.78 7.88
N GLY A 55 3.17 7.95 7.49
CA GLY A 55 2.11 8.64 8.22
C GLY A 55 0.84 7.80 8.35
N ASP A 56 0.42 7.14 7.27
CA ASP A 56 -0.75 6.24 7.31
C ASP A 56 -0.46 4.98 8.13
N VAL A 57 0.75 4.41 8.03
CA VAL A 57 1.13 3.27 8.88
C VAL A 57 1.16 3.65 10.37
N LYS A 58 1.53 4.90 10.73
CA LYS A 58 1.39 5.41 12.09
C LYS A 58 -0.07 5.39 12.56
N GLY A 59 -1.02 5.75 11.68
CA GLY A 59 -2.45 5.64 11.94
C GLY A 59 -2.87 4.20 12.28
N PHE A 60 -2.44 3.24 11.48
CA PHE A 60 -2.67 1.81 11.75
C PHE A 60 -1.99 1.35 13.05
N ALA A 61 -0.79 1.84 13.35
CA ALA A 61 -0.03 1.43 14.53
C ALA A 61 -0.71 1.83 15.86
N THR A 62 -1.69 2.74 15.84
CA THR A 62 -2.52 3.04 17.03
C THR A 62 -3.32 1.84 17.51
N THR A 63 -3.50 0.82 16.67
CA THR A 63 -4.12 -0.48 17.04
C THR A 63 -3.22 -1.37 17.88
N GLY A 64 -1.98 -0.96 18.17
CA GLY A 64 -0.98 -1.78 18.87
C GLY A 64 -0.13 -2.64 17.92
N PHE A 65 -0.12 -2.32 16.61
CA PHE A 65 0.68 -3.02 15.62
C PHE A 65 2.18 -2.88 15.89
N ILE A 66 2.88 -4.01 15.86
CA ILE A 66 4.35 -4.11 15.88
C ILE A 66 4.75 -4.99 14.71
N SER A 67 5.54 -4.47 13.78
CA SER A 67 5.94 -5.19 12.57
C SER A 67 6.89 -6.36 12.84
N ALA A 68 7.00 -7.27 11.88
CA ALA A 68 7.94 -8.37 11.93
C ALA A 68 9.40 -7.88 12.01
N ALA A 69 9.72 -6.78 11.30
CA ALA A 69 11.02 -6.12 11.37
C ALA A 69 11.32 -5.60 12.79
N GLU A 70 10.35 -4.92 13.42
CA GLU A 70 10.49 -4.46 14.81
C GLU A 70 10.68 -5.63 15.79
N LYS A 71 9.90 -6.69 15.66
CA LYS A 71 10.01 -7.91 16.51
C LYS A 71 11.35 -8.61 16.36
N LYS A 72 11.95 -8.58 15.17
CA LYS A 72 13.27 -9.17 14.87
C LYS A 72 14.43 -8.23 15.20
N GLY A 73 14.16 -6.99 15.63
CA GLY A 73 15.18 -5.98 15.93
C GLY A 73 15.72 -5.25 14.71
N GLY A 74 15.14 -5.46 13.52
CA GLY A 74 15.48 -4.75 12.28
C GLY A 74 15.05 -5.49 11.03
N GLY A 75 14.80 -4.74 9.97
CA GLY A 75 14.50 -5.24 8.64
C GLY A 75 15.75 -5.59 7.83
N LEU A 76 15.54 -5.98 6.59
CA LEU A 76 16.58 -6.50 5.71
C LEU A 76 17.10 -5.43 4.73
N ASN A 77 18.37 -5.56 4.40
CA ASN A 77 19.02 -4.97 3.26
C ASN A 77 19.69 -6.06 2.42
N TYR A 78 20.11 -5.75 1.19
CA TYR A 78 20.83 -6.69 0.33
C TYR A 78 22.30 -6.23 0.14
N GLU A 79 23.22 -7.04 0.62
CA GLU A 79 24.68 -6.79 0.58
C GLU A 79 25.43 -8.03 0.02
N GLY A 80 25.01 -8.50 -1.17
CA GLY A 80 25.46 -9.80 -1.71
C GLY A 80 24.69 -10.99 -1.12
N GLY A 81 23.71 -10.71 -0.27
CA GLY A 81 22.78 -11.57 0.43
C GLY A 81 21.91 -10.69 1.33
N PHE A 82 20.82 -11.23 1.86
CA PHE A 82 19.99 -10.50 2.81
C PHE A 82 20.68 -10.39 4.17
N VAL A 83 20.90 -9.15 4.60
CA VAL A 83 21.52 -8.81 5.88
C VAL A 83 20.52 -8.05 6.74
N GLN A 84 20.32 -8.50 7.97
CA GLN A 84 19.50 -7.77 8.93
C GLN A 84 20.22 -6.51 9.39
N LYS A 85 19.53 -5.39 9.35
CA LYS A 85 20.06 -4.07 9.79
C LYS A 85 19.40 -3.68 11.12
N PRO A 86 20.14 -3.66 12.22
CA PRO A 86 19.59 -3.28 13.51
C PRO A 86 18.89 -1.91 13.48
N GLY A 87 17.67 -1.85 14.01
CA GLY A 87 16.88 -0.62 14.07
C GLY A 87 16.28 -0.12 12.77
N TRP A 88 16.48 -0.82 11.63
CA TRP A 88 15.81 -0.49 10.37
C TRP A 88 14.38 -1.05 10.39
N THR A 89 13.42 -0.17 10.37
CA THR A 89 12.00 -0.51 10.42
C THR A 89 11.22 0.41 9.50
N TRP A 90 9.94 0.24 9.38
CA TRP A 90 9.10 1.19 8.66
C TRP A 90 9.12 2.62 9.23
N LYS A 91 9.47 2.80 10.51
CA LYS A 91 9.65 4.11 11.17
C LYS A 91 10.99 4.75 10.86
N THR A 92 11.97 3.91 10.60
CA THR A 92 13.39 4.25 10.47
C THR A 92 14.01 3.47 9.31
N PRO A 93 13.58 3.70 8.05
CA PRO A 93 13.93 2.86 6.89
C PRO A 93 15.44 2.64 6.71
N TYR A 94 16.23 3.62 7.07
CA TYR A 94 17.70 3.61 6.95
C TYR A 94 18.39 3.76 8.33
N GLY A 95 17.72 3.37 9.40
CA GLY A 95 18.22 3.52 10.76
C GLY A 95 18.11 4.93 11.34
N VAL A 96 17.49 5.85 10.59
CA VAL A 96 17.20 7.23 11.03
C VAL A 96 15.71 7.50 10.92
N ALA A 97 15.21 8.41 11.74
CA ALA A 97 13.78 8.77 11.71
C ALA A 97 13.39 9.32 10.34
N ALA A 98 12.29 8.83 9.83
CA ALA A 98 11.69 9.21 8.55
C ALA A 98 10.56 10.23 8.72
N VAL A 99 10.24 10.96 7.64
CA VAL A 99 9.08 11.85 7.61
C VAL A 99 7.82 11.09 7.16
N ASP A 100 6.66 11.62 7.52
CA ASP A 100 5.39 10.95 7.32
C ASP A 100 5.05 10.66 5.85
N LEU A 101 5.56 11.45 4.92
CA LEU A 101 5.32 11.29 3.48
C LEU A 101 6.31 10.33 2.78
N GLU A 102 7.24 9.72 3.47
CA GLU A 102 8.06 8.66 2.89
C GLU A 102 7.24 7.39 2.68
N PRO A 103 7.52 6.59 1.62
CA PRO A 103 6.88 5.30 1.44
C PRO A 103 7.23 4.35 2.58
N ALA A 104 6.23 3.62 3.07
CA ALA A 104 6.43 2.64 4.13
C ALA A 104 7.07 1.37 3.56
N VAL A 105 8.29 1.09 3.99
CA VAL A 105 9.06 -0.12 3.65
C VAL A 105 9.31 -0.97 4.89
N HIS A 106 10.05 -2.07 4.78
CA HIS A 106 10.26 -3.03 5.89
C HIS A 106 8.97 -3.63 6.46
N LEU A 107 7.96 -3.75 5.62
CA LEU A 107 6.71 -4.43 5.90
C LEU A 107 6.58 -5.64 4.97
N ASN A 108 6.25 -6.79 5.50
CA ASN A 108 6.01 -7.98 4.71
C ASN A 108 4.62 -7.95 4.04
N GLN A 109 4.33 -8.92 3.17
CA GLN A 109 3.10 -8.94 2.38
C GLN A 109 1.83 -8.97 3.25
N LYS A 110 1.79 -9.79 4.30
CA LYS A 110 0.64 -9.89 5.22
C LYS A 110 0.40 -8.61 6.02
N GLU A 111 1.47 -7.95 6.40
CA GLU A 111 1.40 -6.65 7.08
C GLU A 111 0.83 -5.58 6.14
N ALA A 112 1.33 -5.53 4.91
CA ALA A 112 0.82 -4.63 3.87
C ALA A 112 -0.68 -4.86 3.61
N GLU A 113 -1.11 -6.12 3.47
CA GLU A 113 -2.51 -6.47 3.31
C GLU A 113 -3.38 -6.08 4.52
N SER A 114 -2.86 -6.26 5.74
CA SER A 114 -3.56 -5.89 6.98
C SER A 114 -3.75 -4.37 7.10
N ILE A 115 -2.75 -3.59 6.69
CA ILE A 115 -2.81 -2.13 6.66
C ILE A 115 -3.84 -1.67 5.64
N CYS A 116 -3.85 -2.23 4.43
CA CYS A 116 -4.88 -1.91 3.44
C CYS A 116 -6.29 -2.20 3.99
N ARG A 117 -6.51 -3.36 4.62
CA ARG A 117 -7.81 -3.71 5.22
C ARG A 117 -8.27 -2.77 6.32
N TYR A 118 -7.34 -2.27 7.13
CA TYR A 118 -7.66 -1.27 8.15
C TYR A 118 -8.30 -0.01 7.56
N TYR A 119 -7.86 0.39 6.36
CA TYR A 119 -8.42 1.52 5.61
C TYR A 119 -9.60 1.13 4.70
N GLY A 120 -10.17 -0.08 4.87
CA GLY A 120 -11.29 -0.54 4.04
C GLY A 120 -10.90 -0.84 2.59
N LYS A 121 -9.62 -1.11 2.35
CA LYS A 121 -9.02 -1.38 1.04
C LYS A 121 -8.36 -2.77 1.04
N ARG A 122 -7.71 -3.11 -0.06
CA ARG A 122 -6.92 -4.34 -0.23
C ARG A 122 -5.66 -4.07 -1.05
N LEU A 123 -4.73 -5.00 -1.07
CA LEU A 123 -3.68 -5.00 -2.07
C LEU A 123 -4.30 -5.25 -3.47
N PRO A 124 -3.75 -4.63 -4.53
CA PRO A 124 -4.15 -4.95 -5.90
C PRO A 124 -3.67 -6.35 -6.28
N THR A 125 -4.41 -7.02 -7.15
CA THR A 125 -3.86 -8.16 -7.89
C THR A 125 -2.81 -7.68 -8.90
N ASP A 126 -1.98 -8.60 -9.37
CA ASP A 126 -1.00 -8.32 -10.42
C ASP A 126 -1.63 -7.75 -11.70
N ALA A 127 -2.73 -8.33 -12.12
CA ALA A 127 -3.46 -7.87 -13.31
C ALA A 127 -4.04 -6.46 -13.14
N GLU A 128 -4.58 -6.15 -11.97
CA GLU A 128 -5.09 -4.81 -11.66
C GLU A 128 -3.95 -3.79 -11.65
N TRP A 129 -2.85 -4.11 -10.95
CA TRP A 129 -1.67 -3.26 -10.89
C TRP A 129 -1.11 -2.97 -12.28
N THR A 130 -0.93 -4.02 -13.09
CA THR A 130 -0.43 -3.95 -14.46
C THR A 130 -1.35 -3.12 -15.37
N SER A 131 -2.67 -3.30 -15.23
CA SER A 131 -3.63 -2.49 -15.97
C SER A 131 -3.56 -1.01 -15.59
N ALA A 132 -3.45 -0.69 -14.30
CA ALA A 132 -3.36 0.69 -13.83
C ALA A 132 -2.02 1.37 -14.22
N ALA A 133 -0.92 0.62 -14.22
CA ALA A 133 0.41 1.15 -14.49
C ALA A 133 0.70 1.38 -15.97
N PHE A 134 0.15 0.56 -16.85
CA PHE A 134 0.56 0.56 -18.27
C PHE A 134 -0.53 0.95 -19.25
N LEU A 135 -1.82 0.78 -18.93
CA LEU A 135 -2.93 1.11 -19.83
C LEU A 135 -3.57 2.45 -19.43
N GLU A 136 -3.49 3.45 -20.30
CA GLU A 136 -4.12 4.76 -20.06
C GLU A 136 -5.65 4.65 -20.19
N GLN A 137 -6.36 4.91 -19.10
CA GLN A 137 -7.81 4.73 -19.01
C GLN A 137 -8.59 6.04 -18.80
N ARG A 138 -7.91 7.15 -18.54
CA ARG A 138 -8.57 8.46 -18.37
C ARG A 138 -9.40 8.84 -19.59
N ALA A 139 -10.57 9.41 -19.36
CA ALA A 139 -11.43 9.90 -20.46
C ALA A 139 -10.75 11.02 -21.25
N ASN A 140 -10.05 11.91 -20.54
CA ASN A 140 -9.33 13.06 -21.10
C ASN A 140 -7.91 13.06 -20.54
N PRO A 141 -6.99 12.26 -21.07
CA PRO A 141 -5.61 12.22 -20.59
C PRO A 141 -4.89 13.52 -20.99
N PRO A 142 -3.91 13.98 -20.18
CA PRO A 142 -3.10 15.14 -20.54
C PRO A 142 -2.20 14.85 -21.76
N ALA A 143 -1.59 15.90 -22.29
CA ALA A 143 -0.63 15.77 -23.39
C ALA A 143 0.46 14.73 -23.08
N GLY A 144 0.80 13.91 -24.07
CA GLY A 144 1.74 12.81 -23.94
C GLY A 144 1.09 11.45 -23.60
N TYR A 145 -0.21 11.43 -23.28
CA TYR A 145 -0.97 10.19 -23.04
C TYR A 145 -2.18 10.10 -23.98
N VAL A 146 -2.52 8.89 -24.38
CA VAL A 146 -3.67 8.59 -25.26
C VAL A 146 -4.53 7.53 -24.60
N LYS A 147 -5.83 7.77 -24.47
CA LYS A 147 -6.78 6.80 -23.93
C LYS A 147 -6.74 5.48 -24.69
N GLY A 148 -6.66 4.39 -23.98
CA GLY A 148 -6.59 3.02 -24.52
C GLY A 148 -5.19 2.61 -24.98
N GLN A 149 -4.21 3.51 -24.97
CA GLN A 149 -2.83 3.17 -25.28
C GLN A 149 -2.14 2.48 -24.10
N ARG A 150 -1.35 1.44 -24.42
CA ARG A 150 -0.47 0.77 -23.48
C ARG A 150 0.95 1.33 -23.63
N TYR A 151 1.59 1.64 -22.51
CA TYR A 151 2.90 2.25 -22.46
C TYR A 151 3.97 1.27 -21.99
N PRO A 152 5.23 1.40 -22.43
CA PRO A 152 6.32 0.51 -22.01
C PRO A 152 6.75 0.69 -20.54
N PHE A 153 6.45 1.85 -19.95
CA PHE A 153 6.76 2.17 -18.56
C PHE A 153 5.53 2.75 -17.85
N PRO A 154 5.42 2.59 -16.53
CA PRO A 154 4.38 3.28 -15.75
C PRO A 154 4.42 4.81 -15.89
N GLY A 155 5.58 5.35 -16.19
CA GLY A 155 5.78 6.77 -16.52
C GLY A 155 5.33 7.18 -17.91
N GLY A 156 4.92 6.26 -18.78
CA GLY A 156 4.56 6.52 -20.18
C GLY A 156 5.59 5.97 -21.16
N SER A 157 5.95 6.74 -22.19
CA SER A 157 6.89 6.31 -23.23
C SER A 157 8.34 6.20 -22.76
N THR A 158 8.68 6.82 -21.64
CA THR A 158 10.02 6.80 -21.04
C THR A 158 9.94 6.69 -19.52
N PRO A 159 11.02 6.22 -18.84
CA PRO A 159 11.06 6.16 -17.39
C PRO A 159 11.40 7.51 -16.72
N ALA A 160 11.44 8.62 -17.44
CA ALA A 160 11.94 9.92 -16.97
C ALA A 160 11.13 10.52 -15.80
N VAL A 161 9.91 10.07 -15.57
CA VAL A 161 9.08 10.51 -14.43
C VAL A 161 9.31 9.67 -13.17
N SER A 162 10.08 8.59 -13.25
CA SER A 162 10.34 7.64 -12.16
C SER A 162 11.63 7.99 -11.40
N HIS A 163 11.75 7.51 -10.16
CA HIS A 163 12.99 7.53 -9.38
C HIS A 163 13.62 6.12 -9.35
N CYS A 164 14.81 5.97 -9.91
CA CYS A 164 15.53 4.70 -9.96
C CYS A 164 17.04 4.91 -9.83
N LEU A 165 17.82 3.83 -9.82
CA LEU A 165 19.27 3.88 -9.63
C LEU A 165 19.97 4.76 -10.69
N SER A 166 19.57 4.62 -11.96
CA SER A 166 20.11 5.39 -13.08
C SER A 166 19.19 5.23 -14.30
N GLY A 167 19.21 6.20 -15.23
CA GLY A 167 18.42 6.15 -16.47
C GLY A 167 16.94 6.55 -16.31
N CYS A 168 16.56 7.04 -15.15
CA CYS A 168 15.26 7.64 -14.85
C CYS A 168 15.37 9.16 -14.67
N GLY A 169 14.41 9.79 -14.00
CA GLY A 169 14.46 11.20 -13.65
C GLY A 169 15.53 11.51 -12.60
N ASP A 170 15.94 12.76 -12.57
CA ASP A 170 16.92 13.24 -11.60
C ASP A 170 16.20 13.70 -10.31
N TYR A 171 16.01 12.79 -9.40
CA TYR A 171 15.37 13.02 -8.10
C TYR A 171 16.36 12.74 -6.97
N LYS A 172 16.25 13.51 -5.90
CA LYS A 172 17.07 13.35 -4.71
C LYS A 172 16.38 12.45 -3.68
N GLY A 173 16.88 11.24 -3.50
CA GLY A 173 16.40 10.34 -2.46
C GLY A 173 16.72 10.81 -1.04
N VAL A 174 15.99 10.29 -0.07
CA VAL A 174 16.08 10.66 1.35
C VAL A 174 17.22 9.97 2.11
N ALA A 175 17.77 8.87 1.59
CA ALA A 175 18.84 8.15 2.25
C ALA A 175 20.11 8.99 2.35
N PRO A 176 20.90 8.85 3.40
CA PRO A 176 22.24 9.43 3.49
C PRO A 176 23.09 9.04 2.28
N ALA A 177 23.93 9.97 1.82
CA ALA A 177 24.86 9.71 0.74
C ALA A 177 25.72 8.47 1.06
N GLY A 178 25.83 7.56 0.09
CA GLY A 178 26.58 6.32 0.25
C GLY A 178 25.86 5.22 1.02
N ALA A 179 24.61 5.43 1.45
CA ALA A 179 23.80 4.33 1.97
C ALA A 179 23.69 3.25 0.88
N LEU A 180 24.13 2.05 1.23
CA LEU A 180 23.86 0.84 0.44
C LEU A 180 24.63 0.70 -0.88
N ASN A 181 25.56 1.57 -1.23
CA ASN A 181 26.33 1.57 -2.49
C ASN A 181 25.45 1.55 -3.77
N ARG A 182 24.22 2.09 -3.70
CA ARG A 182 23.21 2.10 -4.76
C ARG A 182 22.61 3.48 -4.98
N GLY A 183 23.40 4.53 -4.89
CA GLY A 183 22.91 5.89 -5.02
C GLY A 183 22.21 6.37 -3.74
N THR A 184 21.09 7.06 -3.91
CA THR A 184 20.23 7.50 -2.79
C THR A 184 19.05 6.56 -2.64
N GLY A 185 18.49 6.43 -1.42
CA GLY A 185 17.29 5.63 -1.16
C GLY A 185 16.04 6.17 -1.88
N HIS A 186 14.86 5.74 -1.43
CA HIS A 186 13.60 6.23 -1.98
C HIS A 186 13.45 7.75 -1.85
N VAL A 187 12.55 8.33 -2.64
CA VAL A 187 12.10 9.72 -2.51
C VAL A 187 10.81 9.77 -1.70
N ILE A 188 10.50 10.95 -1.16
CA ILE A 188 9.18 11.25 -0.60
C ILE A 188 8.13 11.08 -1.69
N THR A 189 6.99 10.46 -1.36
CA THR A 189 5.88 10.24 -2.31
C THR A 189 5.47 11.54 -3.00
N LYS A 190 5.13 11.48 -4.29
CA LYS A 190 4.82 12.66 -5.14
C LYS A 190 6.00 13.61 -5.42
N THR A 191 7.22 13.26 -5.08
CA THR A 191 8.40 14.02 -5.55
C THR A 191 8.59 13.86 -7.06
N THR A 192 8.22 12.72 -7.60
CA THR A 192 8.24 12.41 -9.03
C THR A 192 7.07 13.09 -9.78
N LYS A 193 6.95 12.84 -11.08
CA LYS A 193 5.82 13.30 -11.89
C LYS A 193 4.78 12.18 -12.05
N PRO A 194 3.49 12.54 -12.23
CA PRO A 194 2.48 11.52 -12.48
C PRO A 194 2.67 10.85 -13.84
N GLY A 195 2.52 9.56 -13.88
CA GLY A 195 2.58 8.71 -15.05
C GLY A 195 1.20 8.40 -15.64
N VAL A 196 1.09 7.17 -16.15
CA VAL A 196 -0.15 6.60 -16.67
C VAL A 196 -1.27 6.70 -15.63
N ASN A 197 -2.46 7.04 -16.06
CA ASN A 197 -3.64 7.25 -15.20
C ASN A 197 -3.48 8.31 -14.10
N GLY A 198 -2.43 9.11 -14.13
CA GLY A 198 -2.15 10.12 -13.11
C GLY A 198 -1.60 9.55 -11.82
N MET A 199 -1.13 8.31 -11.85
CA MET A 199 -0.50 7.63 -10.71
C MET A 199 0.94 8.12 -10.52
N TYR A 200 1.38 8.23 -9.27
CA TYR A 200 2.77 8.55 -8.93
C TYR A 200 3.51 7.28 -8.52
N ASP A 201 4.79 7.25 -8.82
CA ASP A 201 5.74 6.26 -8.29
C ASP A 201 5.39 4.78 -8.61
N MET A 202 4.50 4.52 -9.61
CA MET A 202 4.23 3.16 -10.09
C MET A 202 5.46 2.52 -10.76
N GLY A 203 6.43 3.31 -11.16
CA GLY A 203 7.73 2.86 -11.65
C GLY A 203 8.84 3.44 -10.82
N GLY A 204 9.74 2.58 -10.30
CA GLY A 204 10.82 2.99 -9.41
C GLY A 204 10.34 3.24 -7.99
N ASN A 205 10.99 4.13 -7.29
CA ASN A 205 10.82 4.44 -5.88
C ASN A 205 10.88 3.19 -4.99
N VAL A 206 9.78 2.49 -4.74
CA VAL A 206 9.81 1.20 -4.05
C VAL A 206 9.02 0.15 -4.82
N TRP A 207 9.47 -1.13 -4.78
CA TRP A 207 8.66 -2.25 -5.23
C TRP A 207 7.34 -2.26 -4.48
N GLU A 208 6.28 -2.72 -5.13
CA GLU A 208 4.97 -2.76 -4.52
C GLU A 208 4.44 -4.20 -4.41
N TRP A 209 4.09 -4.61 -3.19
CA TRP A 209 3.41 -5.87 -2.95
C TRP A 209 2.08 -5.93 -3.69
N THR A 210 1.78 -7.08 -4.28
CA THR A 210 0.46 -7.41 -4.81
C THR A 210 -0.17 -8.56 -4.01
N ALA A 211 -1.46 -8.82 -4.27
CA ALA A 211 -2.18 -9.96 -3.70
C ALA A 211 -1.99 -11.26 -4.51
N THR A 212 -1.17 -11.25 -5.57
CA THR A 212 -1.00 -12.39 -6.47
C THR A 212 0.17 -13.26 -6.05
N GLU A 213 -0.12 -14.52 -5.76
CA GLU A 213 0.90 -15.53 -5.49
C GLU A 213 1.60 -15.97 -6.78
N ARG A 214 2.91 -16.19 -6.68
CA ARG A 214 3.73 -16.74 -7.77
C ARG A 214 4.98 -17.44 -7.21
N ASN A 215 5.25 -18.65 -7.67
CA ASN A 215 6.46 -19.40 -7.33
C ASN A 215 6.74 -19.53 -5.82
N GLY A 216 5.70 -19.71 -5.03
CA GLY A 216 5.81 -19.84 -3.56
C GLY A 216 6.04 -18.53 -2.81
N GLY A 217 5.83 -17.39 -3.45
CA GLY A 217 5.84 -16.05 -2.84
C GLY A 217 4.76 -15.18 -3.44
N TYR A 218 4.86 -13.87 -3.23
CA TYR A 218 3.94 -12.88 -3.80
C TYR A 218 4.64 -12.00 -4.81
N MET A 219 3.93 -11.64 -5.89
CA MET A 219 4.46 -10.75 -6.90
C MET A 219 4.68 -9.35 -6.37
N THR A 220 5.79 -8.76 -6.78
CA THR A 220 6.12 -7.35 -6.58
C THR A 220 6.24 -6.65 -7.92
N ARG A 221 5.83 -5.39 -8.02
CA ARG A 221 5.81 -4.61 -9.27
C ARG A 221 6.48 -3.27 -9.13
N GLY A 222 6.87 -2.72 -10.28
CA GLY A 222 7.30 -1.32 -10.44
C GLY A 222 8.80 -1.10 -10.33
N ALA A 223 9.59 -2.06 -9.86
CA ALA A 223 10.99 -1.85 -9.47
C ALA A 223 11.13 -0.90 -8.27
N SER A 224 12.36 -0.46 -7.99
CA SER A 224 12.63 0.50 -6.93
C SER A 224 13.84 1.38 -7.27
N TRP A 225 14.14 2.34 -6.39
CA TRP A 225 15.36 3.15 -6.44
C TRP A 225 16.66 2.31 -6.53
N TRP A 226 16.58 1.03 -6.19
CA TRP A 226 17.71 0.08 -6.19
C TRP A 226 18.08 -0.44 -7.58
N TYR A 227 17.19 -0.34 -8.57
CA TYR A 227 17.30 -0.96 -9.89
C TYR A 227 17.22 0.07 -11.01
N GLY A 228 17.65 -0.29 -12.21
CA GLY A 228 17.45 0.49 -13.43
C GLY A 228 16.01 0.38 -13.99
N PRO A 229 15.71 1.14 -15.06
CA PRO A 229 14.36 1.19 -15.63
C PRO A 229 13.91 -0.10 -16.32
N GLU A 230 14.83 -0.98 -16.67
CA GLU A 230 14.53 -2.30 -17.26
C GLU A 230 13.66 -3.16 -16.35
N ARG A 231 13.74 -2.91 -15.03
CA ARG A 231 12.94 -3.60 -14.01
C ARG A 231 11.53 -3.01 -13.83
N GLN A 232 11.23 -1.88 -14.46
CA GLN A 232 9.92 -1.23 -14.40
C GLN A 232 8.94 -1.75 -15.45
N GLN A 233 9.39 -2.62 -16.37
CA GLN A 233 8.58 -3.09 -17.49
C GLN A 233 7.52 -4.11 -17.04
N GLU A 234 6.45 -4.20 -17.83
CA GLU A 234 5.35 -5.15 -17.58
C GLU A 234 5.84 -6.61 -17.58
N SER A 235 6.86 -6.92 -18.37
CA SER A 235 7.48 -8.26 -18.48
C SER A 235 8.29 -8.67 -17.24
N ASP A 236 8.59 -7.76 -16.32
CA ASP A 236 9.26 -8.11 -15.07
C ASP A 236 8.27 -8.82 -14.13
N LEU A 237 8.48 -10.11 -13.92
CA LEU A 237 7.59 -11.00 -13.17
C LEU A 237 8.25 -11.47 -11.86
N GLU A 238 8.79 -10.52 -11.11
CA GLU A 238 9.43 -10.82 -9.83
C GLU A 238 8.42 -11.21 -8.75
N SER A 239 8.81 -12.19 -7.95
CA SER A 239 8.11 -12.54 -6.71
C SER A 239 9.09 -12.58 -5.55
N LYS A 240 8.59 -12.38 -4.35
CA LYS A 240 9.39 -12.36 -3.13
C LYS A 240 8.72 -13.23 -2.06
N PRO A 241 9.51 -13.85 -1.15
CA PRO A 241 8.95 -14.57 -0.02
C PRO A 241 7.99 -13.68 0.78
N GLU A 242 6.88 -14.25 1.20
CA GLU A 242 5.79 -13.56 1.92
C GLU A 242 6.27 -12.81 3.17
N ASP A 243 7.24 -13.36 3.88
CA ASP A 243 7.73 -12.92 5.17
C ASP A 243 8.92 -11.94 5.10
N ILE A 244 9.37 -11.59 3.88
CA ILE A 244 10.48 -10.66 3.72
C ILE A 244 10.07 -9.23 4.04
N ALA A 245 10.86 -8.54 4.86
CA ALA A 245 10.69 -7.13 5.21
C ALA A 245 11.98 -6.38 4.86
N VAL A 246 12.03 -5.77 3.67
CA VAL A 246 13.26 -5.23 3.09
C VAL A 246 13.10 -3.74 2.73
N VAL A 247 14.22 -3.03 2.67
CA VAL A 247 14.29 -1.56 2.57
C VAL A 247 13.72 -0.96 1.28
N TYR A 248 13.51 -1.77 0.25
CA TYR A 248 13.07 -1.30 -1.07
C TYR A 248 11.72 -1.89 -1.53
N ILE A 249 10.93 -2.48 -0.62
CA ILE A 249 9.59 -2.96 -0.91
C ILE A 249 8.59 -2.25 0.00
N GLY A 250 7.64 -1.58 -0.62
CA GLY A 250 6.44 -0.99 -0.04
C GLY A 250 5.18 -1.57 -0.68
N PHE A 251 4.12 -0.78 -0.75
CA PHE A 251 2.84 -1.19 -1.33
C PHE A 251 1.91 0.01 -1.52
N ARG A 252 0.85 -0.17 -2.31
CA ARG A 252 -0.32 0.72 -2.36
C ARG A 252 -1.61 -0.07 -2.25
N CYS A 253 -2.69 0.59 -1.88
CA CYS A 253 -3.97 -0.08 -1.71
C CYS A 253 -4.97 0.32 -2.80
N VAL A 254 -5.96 -0.54 -2.99
CA VAL A 254 -7.08 -0.35 -3.91
C VAL A 254 -8.38 -0.73 -3.23
N ALA A 255 -9.49 -0.07 -3.58
CA ALA A 255 -10.83 -0.45 -3.18
C ALA A 255 -11.72 -0.63 -4.41
N ASP A 256 -12.73 -1.47 -4.31
CA ASP A 256 -13.75 -1.56 -5.33
C ASP A 256 -14.64 -0.29 -5.28
N ALA A 257 -14.90 0.31 -6.44
CA ALA A 257 -15.84 1.42 -6.52
C ALA A 257 -17.26 0.91 -6.20
N VAL A 258 -17.95 1.64 -5.32
CA VAL A 258 -19.35 1.30 -5.01
C VAL A 258 -20.15 1.40 -6.31
N LYS A 259 -20.81 0.31 -6.70
CA LYS A 259 -21.75 0.36 -7.82
C LYS A 259 -22.91 1.27 -7.42
N GLN A 260 -23.02 2.39 -8.10
CA GLN A 260 -24.19 3.27 -7.99
C GLN A 260 -25.41 2.63 -8.62
#